data_59232cfb59e24ece261e18f6d2aad18e
#
_entry.id   59232cfb59e24ece261e18f6d2aad18e
#
_cell.length_a   1.000
_cell.length_b   1.000
_cell.length_c   1.000
_cell.angle_alpha   90.00
_cell.angle_beta   90.00
_cell.angle_gamma   90.00
#
_symmetry.space_group_name_H-M   'P 1'
#
loop_
_entity.id
_entity.type
_entity.pdbx_description
1 polymer ?
#
loop_
_entity_poly.entity_id
_entity_poly.type
_entity_poly.pdbx_seq_one_letter_code
_entity_poly.pdbx_strand_id
1 'polypeptide(L)'
;MDIIWSNGCYDILHRGHLELLKYARSLGDKLVVGIDSDKKVRKSKGEGRPVNNQDDRKFFLESLIYVDEVVIFNTPKELEGRVESIRPKFIVIGCLLYTSPSPRD
;
A
#
# COMPACT_ATOMS: atom_id res chain seq x y z
N MET A 1 -7.25 -13.30 -13.51
CA MET A 1 -6.27 -12.25 -13.26
C MET A 1 -5.83 -12.30 -11.81
N ASP A 2 -4.53 -12.36 -11.59
CA ASP A 2 -3.99 -12.42 -10.25
C ASP A 2 -3.71 -11.02 -9.74
N ILE A 3 -4.39 -10.63 -8.67
CA ILE A 3 -4.24 -9.31 -8.08
C ILE A 3 -3.34 -9.42 -6.86
N ILE A 4 -2.39 -8.50 -6.76
CA ILE A 4 -1.49 -8.41 -5.62
C ILE A 4 -1.85 -7.17 -4.84
N TRP A 5 -1.83 -7.29 -3.53
CA TRP A 5 -2.15 -6.17 -2.64
C TRP A 5 -0.93 -5.81 -1.80
N SER A 6 -0.72 -4.52 -1.64
CA SER A 6 0.27 -4.02 -0.69
C SER A 6 -0.34 -2.81 0.01
N ASN A 7 -0.03 -2.63 1.28
CA ASN A 7 -0.54 -1.44 1.97
C ASN A 7 0.52 -0.89 2.91
N GLY A 8 0.40 0.39 3.19
CA GLY A 8 1.32 1.07 4.08
C GLY A 8 1.06 2.55 4.08
N CYS A 9 1.93 3.28 4.74
CA CYS A 9 1.83 4.73 4.81
C CYS A 9 2.36 5.38 3.53
N TYR A 10 3.53 4.94 3.09
CA TYR A 10 4.20 5.47 1.89
C TYR A 10 4.31 6.99 1.93
N ASP A 11 4.68 7.52 3.09
CA ASP A 11 4.77 8.97 3.26
C ASP A 11 5.91 9.55 2.44
N ILE A 12 7.10 9.02 2.63
CA ILE A 12 8.27 9.45 1.88
C ILE A 12 8.83 8.23 1.18
N LEU A 13 8.76 8.24 -0.14
CA LEU A 13 9.21 7.09 -0.91
C LEU A 13 10.72 7.05 -0.99
N HIS A 14 11.27 5.86 -0.91
CA HIS A 14 12.69 5.65 -1.11
C HIS A 14 12.87 4.35 -1.89
N ARG A 15 14.12 4.06 -2.21
CA ARG A 15 14.42 2.92 -3.07
C ARG A 15 13.83 1.62 -2.56
N GLY A 16 13.85 1.41 -1.25
CA GLY A 16 13.30 0.18 -0.68
C GLY A 16 11.83 0.01 -1.00
N HIS A 17 11.06 1.10 -0.94
CA HIS A 17 9.65 1.05 -1.32
C HIS A 17 9.49 0.67 -2.79
N LEU A 18 10.31 1.27 -3.64
CA LEU A 18 10.18 1.01 -5.07
C LEU A 18 10.55 -0.42 -5.41
N GLU A 19 11.58 -0.96 -4.76
CA GLU A 19 11.96 -2.35 -4.98
C GLU A 19 10.87 -3.30 -4.49
N LEU A 20 10.25 -2.97 -3.37
CA LEU A 20 9.15 -3.76 -2.86
C LEU A 20 7.98 -3.78 -3.83
N LEU A 21 7.63 -2.62 -4.35
CA LEU A 21 6.50 -2.51 -5.28
C LEU A 21 6.81 -3.21 -6.60
N LYS A 22 8.04 -3.11 -7.06
CA LYS A 22 8.46 -3.81 -8.26
C LYS A 22 8.33 -5.32 -8.06
N TYR A 23 8.79 -5.80 -6.93
CA TYR A 23 8.68 -7.22 -6.60
C TYR A 23 7.22 -7.65 -6.54
N ALA A 24 6.41 -6.87 -5.82
CA ALA A 24 5.00 -7.20 -5.67
C ALA A 24 4.30 -7.29 -7.03
N ARG A 25 4.58 -6.35 -7.92
CA ARG A 25 3.96 -6.35 -9.24
C ARG A 25 4.35 -7.59 -10.04
N SER A 26 5.54 -8.11 -9.81
CA SER A 26 6.02 -9.28 -10.54
C SER A 26 5.30 -10.56 -10.13
N LEU A 27 4.57 -10.54 -9.04
CA LEU A 27 3.90 -11.74 -8.53
C LEU A 27 2.54 -12.00 -9.18
N GLY A 28 2.02 -11.03 -9.91
CA GLY A 28 0.72 -11.20 -10.52
C GLY A 28 0.51 -10.24 -11.67
N ASP A 29 -0.76 -10.03 -12.00
CA ASP A 29 -1.13 -9.25 -13.17
C ASP A 29 -1.45 -7.80 -12.83
N LYS A 30 -1.79 -7.52 -11.59
CA LYS A 30 -2.22 -6.19 -11.18
C LYS A 30 -1.80 -5.94 -9.73
N LEU A 31 -1.25 -4.77 -9.48
CA LEU A 31 -0.88 -4.38 -8.11
C LEU A 31 -1.78 -3.25 -7.63
N VAL A 32 -2.46 -3.49 -6.52
CA VAL A 32 -3.28 -2.49 -5.85
C VAL A 32 -2.59 -2.12 -4.55
N VAL A 33 -2.40 -0.84 -4.33
CA VAL A 33 -1.74 -0.34 -3.13
C VAL A 33 -2.75 0.42 -2.28
N GLY A 34 -2.86 0.03 -1.02
CA GLY A 34 -3.68 0.76 -0.06
C GLY A 34 -2.82 1.67 0.79
N ILE A 35 -3.24 2.90 0.98
CA ILE A 35 -2.47 3.83 1.80
C ILE A 35 -3.33 4.38 2.93
N ASP A 36 -2.68 4.64 4.05
CA ASP A 36 -3.33 5.24 5.20
C ASP A 36 -3.70 6.68 4.88
N SER A 37 -4.91 7.09 5.26
CA SER A 37 -5.34 8.48 5.11
C SER A 37 -4.48 9.38 5.99
N ASP A 38 -4.52 10.69 5.71
CA ASP A 38 -3.81 11.65 6.55
C ASP A 38 -4.26 11.55 8.00
N LYS A 39 -5.55 11.41 8.20
CA LYS A 39 -6.10 11.32 9.54
C LYS A 39 -5.55 10.10 10.29
N LYS A 40 -5.48 8.96 9.58
CA LYS A 40 -4.98 7.74 10.19
C LYS A 40 -3.50 7.85 10.51
N VAL A 41 -2.71 8.44 9.61
CA VAL A 41 -1.28 8.62 9.85
C VAL A 41 -1.05 9.53 11.04
N ARG A 42 -1.78 10.64 11.09
CA ARG A 42 -1.63 11.60 12.19
C ARG A 42 -1.95 10.96 13.53
N LYS A 43 -2.99 10.11 13.54
CA LYS A 43 -3.40 9.44 14.75
C LYS A 43 -2.35 8.46 15.25
N SER A 44 -1.68 7.75 14.34
CA SER A 44 -0.73 6.72 14.75
C SER A 44 0.69 7.23 14.88
N LYS A 45 1.06 8.28 14.14
CA LYS A 45 2.44 8.77 14.12
C LYS A 45 2.60 10.17 14.71
N GLY A 46 1.49 10.83 15.03
CA GLY A 46 1.52 12.12 15.71
C GLY A 46 1.48 13.32 14.80
N GLU A 47 1.54 14.48 15.43
CA GLU A 47 1.51 15.75 14.72
C GLU A 47 2.73 15.88 13.81
N GLY A 48 2.55 16.57 12.74
CA GLY A 48 3.63 16.73 11.79
C GLY A 48 3.73 15.63 10.75
N ARG A 49 2.92 14.61 10.89
CA ARG A 49 2.86 13.52 9.92
C ARG A 49 1.45 13.43 9.36
N PRO A 50 1.29 13.08 8.09
CA PRO A 50 2.36 12.75 7.15
C PRO A 50 3.04 14.02 6.62
N VAL A 51 4.24 13.85 6.08
CA VAL A 51 4.93 14.95 5.41
C VAL A 51 4.23 15.24 4.09
N ASN A 52 3.87 14.20 3.35
CA ASN A 52 3.10 14.32 2.12
C ASN A 52 1.65 13.95 2.40
N ASN A 53 0.71 14.78 1.93
CA ASN A 53 -0.69 14.49 2.18
C ASN A 53 -1.14 13.29 1.34
N GLN A 54 -2.33 12.77 1.67
CA GLN A 54 -2.80 11.54 1.04
C GLN A 54 -2.99 11.67 -0.46
N ASP A 55 -3.40 12.83 -0.94
CA ASP A 55 -3.59 13.03 -2.36
C ASP A 55 -2.26 13.03 -3.10
N ASP A 56 -1.24 13.65 -2.51
CA ASP A 56 0.10 13.64 -3.08
C ASP A 56 0.71 12.26 -3.04
N ARG A 57 0.53 11.55 -1.93
CA ARG A 57 1.05 10.18 -1.83
C ARG A 57 0.41 9.27 -2.88
N LYS A 58 -0.90 9.43 -3.06
CA LYS A 58 -1.60 8.65 -4.08
C LYS A 58 -1.08 8.98 -5.46
N PHE A 59 -0.89 10.26 -5.74
CA PHE A 59 -0.38 10.69 -7.04
C PHE A 59 1.01 10.11 -7.32
N PHE A 60 1.89 10.18 -6.32
CA PHE A 60 3.24 9.64 -6.48
C PHE A 60 3.20 8.15 -6.81
N LEU A 61 2.38 7.39 -6.08
CA LEU A 61 2.30 5.96 -6.29
C LEU A 61 1.66 5.62 -7.64
N GLU A 62 0.62 6.36 -8.01
CA GLU A 62 -0.03 6.11 -9.31
C GLU A 62 0.87 6.42 -10.47
N SER A 63 1.90 7.23 -10.25
CA SER A 63 2.84 7.58 -11.30
C SER A 63 3.88 6.50 -11.54
N LEU A 64 3.95 5.50 -10.68
CA LEU A 64 4.92 4.42 -10.83
C LEU A 64 4.38 3.35 -11.77
N ILE A 65 5.25 2.85 -12.63
CA ILE A 65 4.82 1.85 -13.60
C ILE A 65 4.40 0.54 -12.94
N TYR A 66 4.83 0.31 -11.71
CA TYR A 66 4.51 -0.94 -11.01
C TYR A 66 3.13 -0.93 -10.38
N VAL A 67 2.54 0.24 -10.19
CA VAL A 67 1.29 0.38 -9.44
C VAL A 67 0.14 0.58 -10.42
N ASP A 68 -0.88 -0.25 -10.29
CA ASP A 68 -2.04 -0.18 -11.17
C ASP A 68 -3.19 0.60 -10.55
N GLU A 69 -3.29 0.56 -9.23
CA GLU A 69 -4.40 1.24 -8.56
C GLU A 69 -4.00 1.58 -7.13
N VAL A 70 -4.46 2.73 -6.64
CA VAL A 70 -4.21 3.14 -5.25
C VAL A 70 -5.54 3.43 -4.59
N VAL A 71 -5.72 2.92 -3.38
CA VAL A 71 -6.92 3.21 -2.59
C VAL A 71 -6.51 3.80 -1.25
N ILE A 72 -7.32 4.70 -0.72
CA ILE A 72 -7.07 5.35 0.56
C ILE A 72 -8.07 4.81 1.57
N PHE A 73 -7.59 4.46 2.75
CA PHE A 73 -8.50 3.99 3.81
C PHE A 73 -8.23 4.70 5.11
N ASN A 74 -9.29 4.86 5.91
CA ASN A 74 -9.23 5.57 7.20
C ASN A 74 -9.15 4.64 8.39
N THR A 75 -9.67 3.43 8.26
CA THR A 75 -9.77 2.52 9.41
C THR A 75 -9.34 1.13 9.00
N PRO A 76 -8.91 0.32 9.97
CA PRO A 76 -8.59 -1.08 9.67
C PRO A 76 -9.77 -1.84 9.07
N LYS A 77 -10.99 -1.46 9.45
CA LYS A 77 -12.17 -2.12 8.91
C LYS A 77 -12.34 -1.85 7.43
N GLU A 78 -12.07 -0.61 7.01
CA GLU A 78 -12.11 -0.29 5.58
C GLU A 78 -11.07 -1.06 4.81
N LEU A 79 -9.88 -1.20 5.40
CA LEU A 79 -8.81 -1.97 4.80
C LEU A 79 -9.23 -3.42 4.61
N GLU A 80 -9.79 -4.02 5.65
CA GLU A 80 -10.26 -5.40 5.59
C GLU A 80 -11.31 -5.57 4.49
N GLY A 81 -12.24 -4.64 4.42
CA GLY A 81 -13.29 -4.72 3.42
C GLY A 81 -12.76 -4.67 2.01
N ARG A 82 -11.75 -3.82 1.79
CA ARG A 82 -11.14 -3.73 0.47
C ARG A 82 -10.41 -5.00 0.10
N VAL A 83 -9.63 -5.55 1.05
CA VAL A 83 -8.88 -6.76 0.80
C VAL A 83 -9.82 -7.93 0.52
N GLU A 84 -10.89 -8.03 1.31
CA GLU A 84 -11.88 -9.09 1.09
C GLU A 84 -12.53 -8.97 -0.28
N SER A 85 -12.85 -7.75 -0.67
CA SER A 85 -13.50 -7.51 -1.95
C SER A 85 -12.59 -7.85 -3.13
N ILE A 86 -11.32 -7.50 -3.01
CA ILE A 86 -10.36 -7.69 -4.08
C ILE A 86 -9.88 -9.13 -4.15
N ARG A 87 -9.77 -9.80 -3.02
CA ARG A 87 -9.33 -11.19 -2.92
C ARG A 87 -7.98 -11.39 -3.61
N PRO A 88 -6.94 -10.72 -3.11
CA PRO A 88 -5.63 -10.80 -3.76
C PRO A 88 -5.01 -12.18 -3.62
N LYS A 89 -4.19 -12.53 -4.58
CA LYS A 89 -3.45 -13.78 -4.53
C LYS A 89 -2.36 -13.72 -3.46
N PHE A 90 -1.67 -12.58 -3.37
CA PHE A 90 -0.65 -12.35 -2.36
C PHE A 90 -0.84 -10.99 -1.74
N ILE A 91 -0.44 -10.88 -0.49
CA ILE A 91 -0.37 -9.61 0.22
C ILE A 91 1.11 -9.39 0.53
N VAL A 92 1.65 -8.30 0.03
CA VAL A 92 3.04 -7.94 0.21
C VAL A 92 3.10 -6.76 1.15
N ILE A 93 3.69 -6.97 2.31
CA ILE A 93 3.75 -5.95 3.33
C ILE A 93 5.19 -5.67 3.65
N GLY A 94 5.50 -4.40 3.77
CA GLY A 94 6.80 -4.24 4.27
C GLY A 94 7.34 -2.89 4.17
N CYS A 95 7.65 -2.39 5.22
CA CYS A 95 8.60 -1.36 5.28
C CYS A 95 9.96 -1.99 5.53
N LEU A 96 10.02 -3.29 5.62
CA LEU A 96 11.26 -3.97 5.89
C LEU A 96 11.54 -5.04 4.85
N LEU A 97 11.04 -4.86 3.66
CA LEU A 97 11.26 -5.83 2.59
C LEU A 97 10.78 -7.22 2.94
N TYR A 98 9.78 -7.25 3.74
CA TYR A 98 9.28 -8.49 4.25
C TYR A 98 8.02 -8.84 3.49
N THR A 99 7.97 -10.01 2.91
CA THR A 99 6.82 -10.42 2.13
C THR A 99 6.26 -11.70 2.66
N SER A 100 4.97 -11.85 2.52
CA SER A 100 4.27 -13.00 3.00
C SER A 100 3.15 -13.32 2.03
N PRO A 101 3.01 -14.57 1.63
CA PRO A 101 1.98 -14.89 0.63
C PRO A 101 0.58 -14.88 1.20
N SER A 102 0.41 -14.62 2.44
CA SER A 102 -0.90 -14.64 3.01
C SER A 102 -0.87 -13.94 4.33
N PRO A 103 -1.95 -13.40 4.71
CA PRO A 103 -1.94 -12.75 5.98
C PRO A 103 -1.64 -13.71 7.07
N ARG A 104 -1.27 -14.31 7.16
CA ARG A 104 -0.81 -14.91 8.14
C ARG A 104 -0.05 -15.15 8.52
N ASP A 105 0.26 -14.98 8.09
CA ASP A 105 1.03 -15.40 8.28
C ASP A 105 1.38 -15.25 8.81
#